data_d897d89e7a2c6a8f09ea88632570a0c1
#
_entry.id   d897d89e7a2c6a8f09ea88632570a0c1
#
_cell.length_a   1.000
_cell.length_b   1.000
_cell.length_c   1.000
_cell.angle_alpha   90.00
_cell.angle_beta   90.00
_cell.angle_gamma   90.00
#
_symmetry.space_group_name_H-M   'P 1'
#
loop_
_entity.id
_entity.type
_entity.pdbx_description
1 polymer ?
#
loop_
_entity_poly.entity_id
_entity_poly.type
_entity_poly.pdbx_seq_one_letter_code
_entity_poly.pdbx_strand_id
1 'polypeptide(L)'
;MNFYSKTLFLDQFTPVSIYEKTKALYPKELSFLFESSISSSNDGNFSYIIIGARERIWYKNNECFFKNEIGTVEKVDSNPLLFLKKYYKNFEKNIYKEKSKELGIGLIDGFIGNVGYDIGKEFEPKLKASMNSLEDELNIPDLDLIRPKIILAFSHKTSKLVILTSMNELKNEIENIEKELLKPYIYTPLKKAKLIDNGKFNFTKEEFFSIVEKSKEMIRA
;
A
#
# COMPACT_ATOMS: atom_id res chain seq x y z
N MET A 1 -14.73 18.42 4.29
CA MET A 1 -14.21 17.47 3.28
C MET A 1 -15.37 16.64 2.75
N ASN A 2 -15.53 16.51 1.45
CA ASN A 2 -16.60 15.71 0.85
C ASN A 2 -16.05 14.37 0.39
N PHE A 3 -16.83 13.31 0.59
CA PHE A 3 -16.52 11.97 0.07
C PHE A 3 -17.52 11.61 -1.01
N TYR A 4 -17.02 11.14 -2.13
CA TYR A 4 -17.81 10.60 -3.23
C TYR A 4 -17.61 9.08 -3.24
N SER A 5 -18.71 8.34 -3.23
CA SER A 5 -18.62 6.88 -3.14
C SER A 5 -19.76 6.19 -3.87
N LYS A 6 -19.49 4.97 -4.32
CA LYS A 6 -20.50 4.06 -4.89
C LYS A 6 -20.24 2.66 -4.39
N THR A 7 -21.31 1.93 -4.09
CA THR A 7 -21.24 0.52 -3.70
C THR A 7 -21.82 -0.33 -4.80
N LEU A 8 -21.07 -1.35 -5.22
CA LEU A 8 -21.47 -2.34 -6.23
C LEU A 8 -21.53 -3.71 -5.58
N PHE A 9 -22.35 -4.60 -6.12
CA PHE A 9 -22.34 -6.03 -5.78
C PHE A 9 -21.64 -6.79 -6.92
N LEU A 10 -20.54 -7.45 -6.61
CA LEU A 10 -19.63 -8.07 -7.59
C LEU A 10 -19.25 -9.50 -7.12
N ASP A 11 -20.21 -10.39 -7.08
CA ASP A 11 -20.01 -11.79 -6.66
C ASP A 11 -19.22 -12.65 -7.66
N GLN A 12 -19.13 -12.21 -8.92
CA GLN A 12 -18.38 -12.88 -9.99
C GLN A 12 -16.93 -12.43 -10.10
N PHE A 13 -16.49 -11.48 -9.27
CA PHE A 13 -15.17 -10.91 -9.33
C PHE A 13 -14.32 -11.26 -8.11
N THR A 14 -13.04 -11.42 -8.35
CA THR A 14 -12.01 -11.46 -7.30
C THR A 14 -11.33 -10.10 -7.17
N PRO A 15 -10.71 -9.77 -6.02
CA PRO A 15 -9.90 -8.55 -5.91
C PRO A 15 -8.83 -8.42 -6.99
N VAL A 16 -8.23 -9.54 -7.41
CA VAL A 16 -7.22 -9.57 -8.48
C VAL A 16 -7.82 -9.17 -9.82
N SER A 17 -9.00 -9.70 -10.19
CA SER A 17 -9.65 -9.33 -11.45
C SER A 17 -10.14 -7.88 -11.47
N ILE A 18 -10.60 -7.35 -10.33
CA ILE A 18 -10.93 -5.94 -10.16
C ILE A 18 -9.67 -5.08 -10.33
N TYR A 19 -8.56 -5.47 -9.69
CA TYR A 19 -7.27 -4.79 -9.81
C TYR A 19 -6.77 -4.75 -11.25
N GLU A 20 -6.83 -5.87 -11.97
CA GLU A 20 -6.41 -5.96 -13.37
C GLU A 20 -7.19 -4.98 -14.26
N LYS A 21 -8.53 -4.96 -14.16
CA LYS A 21 -9.39 -4.04 -14.90
C LYS A 21 -9.09 -2.58 -14.57
N THR A 22 -8.97 -2.24 -13.29
CA THR A 22 -8.72 -0.86 -12.85
C THR A 22 -7.31 -0.41 -13.22
N LYS A 23 -6.30 -1.28 -13.16
CA LYS A 23 -4.94 -0.99 -13.61
C LYS A 23 -4.90 -0.74 -15.14
N ALA A 24 -5.66 -1.50 -15.92
CA ALA A 24 -5.77 -1.29 -17.36
C ALA A 24 -6.43 0.07 -17.69
N LEU A 25 -7.39 0.51 -16.89
CA LEU A 25 -8.04 1.83 -17.03
C LEU A 25 -7.09 2.99 -16.69
N TYR A 26 -6.18 2.79 -15.71
CA TYR A 26 -5.22 3.80 -15.26
C TYR A 26 -3.76 3.32 -15.41
N PRO A 27 -3.27 3.05 -16.63
CA PRO A 27 -1.96 2.41 -16.83
C PRO A 27 -0.76 3.28 -16.40
N LYS A 28 -0.95 4.59 -16.27
CA LYS A 28 0.09 5.54 -15.85
C LYS A 28 0.04 5.87 -14.36
N GLU A 29 -1.04 5.52 -13.68
CA GLU A 29 -1.15 5.76 -12.25
C GLU A 29 -0.50 4.64 -11.44
N LEU A 30 0.07 5.03 -10.32
CA LEU A 30 0.51 4.08 -9.31
C LEU A 30 -0.69 3.28 -8.82
N SER A 31 -0.54 1.98 -8.69
CA SER A 31 -1.61 1.12 -8.17
C SER A 31 -1.07 0.00 -7.30
N PHE A 32 -1.82 -0.32 -6.23
CA PHE A 32 -1.52 -1.41 -5.31
C PHE A 32 -2.76 -2.27 -5.08
N LEU A 33 -2.55 -3.56 -4.86
CA LEU A 33 -3.54 -4.47 -4.31
C LEU A 33 -3.04 -4.93 -2.93
N PHE A 34 -3.79 -4.62 -1.89
CA PHE A 34 -3.62 -5.18 -0.54
C PHE A 34 -4.68 -6.26 -0.35
N GLU A 35 -4.26 -7.50 -0.50
CA GLU A 35 -5.14 -8.65 -0.38
C GLU A 35 -5.09 -9.23 1.03
N SER A 36 -6.25 -9.40 1.64
CA SER A 36 -6.38 -10.08 2.92
C SER A 36 -6.82 -11.51 2.71
N SER A 37 -6.13 -12.45 3.34
CA SER A 37 -6.62 -13.83 3.44
C SER A 37 -7.82 -13.88 4.38
N ILE A 38 -8.82 -14.69 4.06
CA ILE A 38 -9.97 -14.94 4.91
C ILE A 38 -9.46 -15.55 6.22
N SER A 39 -9.37 -14.74 7.27
CA SER A 39 -9.10 -15.22 8.61
C SER A 39 -10.41 -15.41 9.38
N SER A 40 -10.42 -16.28 10.36
CA SER A 40 -11.54 -16.51 11.26
C SER A 40 -11.89 -15.31 12.15
N SER A 41 -11.09 -14.25 12.13
CA SER A 41 -11.33 -13.00 12.85
C SER A 41 -12.21 -12.05 12.03
N ASN A 42 -13.14 -11.35 12.69
CA ASN A 42 -14.10 -10.44 12.06
C ASN A 42 -13.47 -9.25 11.31
N ASP A 43 -12.19 -8.97 11.49
CA ASP A 43 -11.52 -7.75 11.03
C ASP A 43 -10.76 -7.92 9.70
N GLY A 44 -10.54 -9.13 9.21
CA GLY A 44 -9.70 -9.44 8.04
C GLY A 44 -10.44 -9.61 6.71
N ASN A 45 -11.64 -9.05 6.54
CA ASN A 45 -12.54 -9.42 5.44
C ASN A 45 -12.50 -8.49 4.22
N PHE A 46 -11.50 -7.60 4.12
CA PHE A 46 -11.42 -6.66 3.02
C PHE A 46 -10.10 -6.77 2.27
N SER A 47 -10.18 -6.71 0.93
CA SER A 47 -9.04 -6.36 0.09
C SER A 47 -9.20 -4.93 -0.41
N TYR A 48 -8.08 -4.20 -0.47
CA TYR A 48 -8.07 -2.81 -0.89
C TYR A 48 -7.25 -2.64 -2.16
N ILE A 49 -7.84 -1.95 -3.14
CA ILE A 49 -7.15 -1.52 -4.35
C ILE A 49 -6.97 -0.02 -4.26
N ILE A 50 -5.75 0.43 -4.44
CA ILE A 50 -5.34 1.82 -4.38
C ILE A 50 -4.96 2.28 -5.77
N ILE A 51 -5.51 3.42 -6.21
CA ILE A 51 -5.22 4.01 -7.51
C ILE A 51 -4.75 5.46 -7.31
N GLY A 52 -3.59 5.75 -7.84
CA GLY A 52 -2.95 7.06 -7.81
C GLY A 52 -2.49 7.49 -6.42
N ALA A 53 -1.52 8.39 -6.42
CA ALA A 53 -1.01 9.05 -5.22
C ALA A 53 -1.26 10.55 -5.35
N ARG A 54 -2.08 11.13 -4.46
CA ARG A 54 -2.27 12.58 -4.37
C ARG A 54 -1.19 13.26 -3.54
N GLU A 55 -0.70 12.57 -2.52
CA GLU A 55 0.41 12.99 -1.68
C GLU A 55 1.35 11.80 -1.45
N ARG A 56 2.62 12.09 -1.15
CA ARG A 56 3.62 11.05 -0.83
C ARG A 56 4.59 11.59 0.22
N ILE A 57 4.93 10.77 1.20
CA ILE A 57 6.04 10.99 2.12
C ILE A 57 7.03 9.83 1.98
N TRP A 58 8.32 10.15 1.86
CA TRP A 58 9.34 9.12 1.86
C TRP A 58 10.55 9.55 2.67
N TYR A 59 11.23 8.58 3.23
CA TYR A 59 12.42 8.74 4.03
C TYR A 59 13.52 7.85 3.50
N LYS A 60 14.67 8.46 3.19
CA LYS A 60 15.81 7.79 2.61
C LYS A 60 17.08 8.55 2.94
N ASN A 61 18.19 7.84 3.21
CA ASN A 61 19.50 8.43 3.49
C ASN A 61 19.44 9.49 4.59
N ASN A 62 18.64 9.26 5.64
CA ASN A 62 18.39 10.19 6.74
C ASN A 62 17.70 11.50 6.32
N GLU A 63 17.07 11.54 5.16
CA GLU A 63 16.32 12.70 4.66
C GLU A 63 14.85 12.35 4.45
N CYS A 64 13.98 13.25 4.91
CA CYS A 64 12.54 13.14 4.75
C CYS A 64 12.05 14.11 3.66
N PHE A 65 11.20 13.61 2.77
CA PHE A 65 10.60 14.42 1.71
C PHE A 65 9.09 14.24 1.71
N PHE A 66 8.39 15.31 1.38
CA PHE A 66 6.94 15.30 1.23
C PHE A 66 6.55 15.90 -0.12
N LYS A 67 5.73 15.19 -0.87
CA LYS A 67 5.07 15.67 -2.09
C LYS A 67 3.61 15.94 -1.78
N ASN A 68 3.19 17.18 -1.94
CA ASN A 68 1.81 17.61 -1.71
C ASN A 68 0.89 17.32 -2.91
N GLU A 69 -0.41 17.60 -2.77
CA GLU A 69 -1.45 17.38 -3.79
C GLU A 69 -1.20 18.11 -5.11
N ILE A 70 -0.55 19.30 -5.08
CA ILE A 70 -0.21 20.07 -6.28
C ILE A 70 1.09 19.63 -6.95
N GLY A 71 1.75 18.60 -6.38
CA GLY A 71 2.96 18.00 -6.95
C GLY A 71 4.27 18.63 -6.50
N THR A 72 4.25 19.66 -5.63
CA THR A 72 5.47 20.26 -5.07
C THR A 72 6.13 19.29 -4.09
N VAL A 73 7.43 19.10 -4.27
CA VAL A 73 8.26 18.29 -3.38
C VAL A 73 9.05 19.22 -2.48
N GLU A 74 9.00 18.98 -1.18
CA GLU A 74 9.76 19.72 -0.18
C GLU A 74 10.53 18.75 0.73
N LYS A 75 11.70 19.18 1.18
CA LYS A 75 12.44 18.50 2.23
C LYS A 75 11.82 18.86 3.58
N VAL A 76 11.56 17.86 4.39
CA VAL A 76 10.94 18.02 5.71
C VAL A 76 12.04 17.97 6.77
N ASP A 77 12.19 19.06 7.54
CA ASP A 77 13.17 19.15 8.64
C ASP A 77 12.69 18.43 9.90
N SER A 78 12.18 17.21 9.75
CA SER A 78 11.76 16.38 10.88
C SER A 78 11.78 14.91 10.50
N ASN A 79 11.85 14.05 11.52
CA ASN A 79 11.59 12.62 11.39
C ASN A 79 10.20 12.39 10.74
N PRO A 80 10.07 11.44 9.81
CA PRO A 80 8.82 11.21 9.07
C PRO A 80 7.62 10.91 9.96
N LEU A 81 7.83 10.28 11.12
CA LEU A 81 6.75 9.98 12.06
C LEU A 81 6.27 11.22 12.82
N LEU A 82 7.19 12.11 13.16
CA LEU A 82 6.82 13.42 13.74
C LEU A 82 6.07 14.27 12.73
N PHE A 83 6.46 14.21 11.46
CA PHE A 83 5.71 14.86 10.38
C PHE A 83 4.30 14.32 10.30
N LEU A 84 4.12 12.99 10.20
CA LEU A 84 2.81 12.35 10.15
C LEU A 84 1.95 12.68 11.37
N LYS A 85 2.55 12.68 12.56
CA LYS A 85 1.85 13.07 13.81
C LYS A 85 1.33 14.51 13.75
N LYS A 86 2.12 15.45 13.22
CA LYS A 86 1.72 16.86 13.03
C LYS A 86 0.64 16.96 11.93
N TYR A 87 0.85 16.27 10.80
CA TYR A 87 -0.07 16.23 9.67
C TYR A 87 -1.48 15.80 10.11
N TYR A 88 -1.58 14.69 10.87
CA TYR A 88 -2.87 14.19 11.34
C TYR A 88 -3.51 14.96 12.51
N LYS A 89 -2.80 15.92 13.13
CA LYS A 89 -3.42 16.78 14.17
C LYS A 89 -4.56 17.62 13.65
N ASN A 90 -4.51 18.02 12.39
CA ASN A 90 -5.48 18.90 11.74
C ASN A 90 -6.64 18.13 11.10
N PHE A 91 -6.65 16.80 11.21
CA PHE A 91 -7.71 15.98 10.65
C PHE A 91 -8.93 15.95 11.57
N GLU A 92 -10.10 16.21 11.00
CA GLU A 92 -11.40 16.07 11.67
C GLU A 92 -11.78 14.60 11.76
N LYS A 93 -11.24 13.91 12.76
CA LYS A 93 -11.37 12.44 12.94
C LYS A 93 -12.82 11.93 12.89
N ASN A 94 -13.78 12.75 13.31
CA ASN A 94 -15.19 12.37 13.36
C ASN A 94 -15.76 12.13 11.96
N ILE A 95 -15.45 12.98 10.98
CA ILE A 95 -15.91 12.85 9.59
C ILE A 95 -15.47 11.51 9.01
N TYR A 96 -14.21 11.12 9.25
CA TYR A 96 -13.68 9.84 8.78
C TYR A 96 -14.35 8.65 9.49
N LYS A 97 -14.58 8.76 10.80
CA LYS A 97 -15.23 7.71 11.59
C LYS A 97 -16.69 7.50 11.18
N GLU A 98 -17.41 8.58 10.93
CA GLU A 98 -18.80 8.53 10.48
C GLU A 98 -18.89 7.91 9.07
N LYS A 99 -18.03 8.35 8.14
CA LYS A 99 -18.00 7.80 6.79
C LYS A 99 -17.57 6.34 6.76
N SER A 100 -16.61 5.93 7.60
CA SER A 100 -16.24 4.54 7.78
C SER A 100 -17.41 3.66 8.22
N LYS A 101 -18.20 4.12 9.18
CA LYS A 101 -19.40 3.44 9.65
C LYS A 101 -20.48 3.37 8.55
N GLU A 102 -20.73 4.48 7.86
CA GLU A 102 -21.72 4.57 6.77
C GLU A 102 -21.41 3.56 5.66
N LEU A 103 -20.15 3.49 5.24
CA LEU A 103 -19.71 2.62 4.14
C LEU A 103 -19.36 1.19 4.60
N GLY A 104 -19.22 0.95 5.89
CA GLY A 104 -18.84 -0.34 6.46
C GLY A 104 -17.42 -0.78 6.09
N ILE A 105 -16.49 0.16 5.86
CA ILE A 105 -15.10 -0.12 5.48
C ILE A 105 -14.12 0.57 6.43
N GLY A 106 -12.97 -0.05 6.68
CA GLY A 106 -11.97 0.47 7.62
C GLY A 106 -11.11 1.60 7.08
N LEU A 107 -10.68 1.50 5.82
CA LEU A 107 -9.82 2.49 5.16
C LEU A 107 -10.66 3.46 4.33
N ILE A 108 -10.80 4.69 4.81
CA ILE A 108 -11.50 5.79 4.11
C ILE A 108 -10.50 6.72 3.43
N ASP A 109 -9.38 6.97 4.09
CA ASP A 109 -8.30 7.84 3.65
C ASP A 109 -7.11 7.64 4.59
N GLY A 110 -5.93 8.05 4.18
CA GLY A 110 -4.74 8.00 4.99
C GLY A 110 -3.50 7.60 4.19
N PHE A 111 -2.37 7.63 4.86
CA PHE A 111 -1.12 7.19 4.26
C PHE A 111 -1.00 5.67 4.33
N ILE A 112 -0.67 5.06 3.19
CA ILE A 112 -0.51 3.62 3.01
C ILE A 112 0.73 3.35 2.15
N GLY A 113 1.46 2.30 2.44
CA GLY A 113 2.66 1.92 1.67
C GLY A 113 3.62 1.05 2.46
N ASN A 114 4.91 1.24 2.27
CA ASN A 114 5.97 0.45 2.88
C ASN A 114 6.64 1.20 4.03
N VAL A 115 6.85 0.48 5.12
CA VAL A 115 7.69 0.88 6.25
C VAL A 115 8.74 -0.21 6.40
N GLY A 116 9.97 0.08 5.96
CA GLY A 116 11.09 -0.84 6.00
C GLY A 116 11.58 -1.10 7.43
N TYR A 117 12.30 -2.19 7.60
CA TYR A 117 12.91 -2.54 8.89
C TYR A 117 13.84 -1.43 9.41
N ASP A 118 14.58 -0.79 8.51
CA ASP A 118 15.63 0.19 8.85
C ASP A 118 15.08 1.52 9.39
N ILE A 119 13.77 1.77 9.27
CA ILE A 119 13.15 2.92 9.95
C ILE A 119 13.28 2.82 11.49
N GLY A 120 13.52 1.63 12.02
CA GLY A 120 13.75 1.38 13.45
C GLY A 120 14.86 2.24 14.05
N LYS A 121 15.87 2.62 13.25
CA LYS A 121 16.95 3.54 13.66
C LYS A 121 16.47 4.93 14.07
N GLU A 122 15.30 5.34 13.59
CA GLU A 122 14.71 6.63 13.94
C GLU A 122 13.93 6.61 15.27
N PHE A 123 13.58 5.42 15.76
CA PHE A 123 12.97 5.22 17.07
C PHE A 123 14.00 4.90 18.15
N GLU A 124 15.06 4.18 17.76
CA GLU A 124 16.10 3.71 18.70
C GLU A 124 17.48 4.22 18.24
N PRO A 125 17.93 5.39 18.77
CA PRO A 125 19.18 6.03 18.34
C PRO A 125 20.41 5.14 18.47
N LYS A 126 20.41 4.14 19.38
CA LYS A 126 21.50 3.20 19.55
C LYS A 126 21.74 2.32 18.31
N LEU A 127 20.67 2.08 17.51
CA LEU A 127 20.77 1.28 16.29
C LEU A 127 21.34 2.09 15.11
N LYS A 128 21.30 3.41 15.18
CA LYS A 128 21.62 4.28 14.05
C LYS A 128 23.05 4.08 13.51
N ALA A 129 24.02 3.93 14.39
CA ALA A 129 25.42 3.73 14.00
C ALA A 129 25.65 2.40 13.29
N SER A 130 25.10 1.31 13.83
CA SER A 130 25.24 -0.04 13.26
C SER A 130 24.45 -0.23 11.96
N MET A 131 23.25 0.34 11.88
CA MET A 131 22.40 0.19 10.68
C MET A 131 22.88 1.07 9.52
N ASN A 132 23.41 2.26 9.78
CA ASN A 132 23.96 3.12 8.74
C ASN A 132 25.27 2.62 8.14
N SER A 133 25.94 1.65 8.77
CA SER A 133 27.17 1.02 8.25
C SER A 133 26.90 -0.11 7.26
N LEU A 134 25.65 -0.53 7.11
CA LEU A 134 25.26 -1.59 6.17
C LEU A 134 25.12 -1.03 4.75
N GLU A 135 25.57 -1.82 3.78
CA GLU A 135 25.43 -1.49 2.37
C GLU A 135 23.98 -1.67 1.91
N ASP A 136 23.40 -0.64 1.26
CA ASP A 136 22.07 -0.69 0.66
C ASP A 136 22.16 -0.88 -0.86
N GLU A 137 22.26 -2.11 -1.30
CA GLU A 137 22.34 -2.48 -2.72
C GLU A 137 21.05 -2.18 -3.50
N LEU A 138 19.90 -2.24 -2.84
CA LEU A 138 18.58 -2.08 -3.47
C LEU A 138 18.13 -0.63 -3.56
N ASN A 139 18.72 0.23 -2.74
CA ASN A 139 18.43 1.66 -2.73
C ASN A 139 16.94 1.98 -2.52
N ILE A 140 16.24 1.16 -1.70
CA ILE A 140 14.82 1.31 -1.38
C ILE A 140 14.66 2.32 -0.22
N PRO A 141 13.65 3.21 -0.24
CA PRO A 141 13.37 4.08 0.90
C PRO A 141 13.04 3.30 2.18
N ASP A 142 13.55 3.76 3.33
CA ASP A 142 13.23 3.19 4.64
C ASP A 142 11.74 3.36 5.00
N LEU A 143 11.11 4.40 4.44
CA LEU A 143 9.66 4.62 4.51
C LEU A 143 9.22 5.23 3.18
N ASP A 144 8.12 4.72 2.62
CA ASP A 144 7.49 5.25 1.41
C ASP A 144 5.98 5.07 1.51
N LEU A 145 5.29 6.15 1.83
CA LEU A 145 3.85 6.15 2.03
C LEU A 145 3.19 7.14 1.09
N ILE A 146 2.08 6.72 0.50
CA ILE A 146 1.23 7.57 -0.33
C ILE A 146 -0.13 7.79 0.30
N ARG A 147 -0.76 8.91 0.01
CA ARG A 147 -2.18 9.14 0.26
C ARG A 147 -2.94 8.91 -1.05
N PRO A 148 -3.94 8.02 -1.09
CA PRO A 148 -4.61 7.61 -2.32
C PRO A 148 -5.40 8.73 -3.00
N LYS A 149 -5.53 8.65 -4.32
CA LYS A 149 -6.53 9.39 -5.09
C LYS A 149 -7.88 8.68 -5.04
N ILE A 150 -7.90 7.37 -5.29
CA ILE A 150 -9.08 6.52 -5.30
C ILE A 150 -8.79 5.25 -4.51
N ILE A 151 -9.78 4.83 -3.72
CA ILE A 151 -9.75 3.58 -2.96
C ILE A 151 -10.91 2.70 -3.42
N LEU A 152 -10.63 1.43 -3.69
CA LEU A 152 -11.65 0.40 -3.87
C LEU A 152 -11.52 -0.60 -2.72
N ALA A 153 -12.59 -0.81 -1.97
CA ALA A 153 -12.64 -1.75 -0.86
C ALA A 153 -13.59 -2.91 -1.20
N PHE A 154 -13.04 -4.10 -1.37
CA PHE A 154 -13.81 -5.32 -1.65
C PHE A 154 -14.01 -6.13 -0.38
N SER A 155 -15.26 -6.39 -0.04
CA SER A 155 -15.64 -7.24 1.09
C SER A 155 -15.74 -8.70 0.66
N HIS A 156 -14.88 -9.56 1.19
CA HIS A 156 -14.94 -11.01 0.95
C HIS A 156 -16.20 -11.66 1.52
N LYS A 157 -16.78 -11.07 2.58
CA LYS A 157 -17.96 -11.62 3.25
C LYS A 157 -19.25 -11.35 2.48
N THR A 158 -19.34 -10.21 1.80
CA THR A 158 -20.59 -9.76 1.18
C THR A 158 -20.50 -9.59 -0.33
N SER A 159 -19.33 -9.81 -0.93
CA SER A 159 -19.03 -9.54 -2.35
C SER A 159 -19.37 -8.10 -2.78
N LYS A 160 -19.36 -7.17 -1.83
CA LYS A 160 -19.57 -5.74 -2.10
C LYS A 160 -18.25 -5.06 -2.35
N LEU A 161 -18.23 -4.20 -3.37
CA LEU A 161 -17.15 -3.28 -3.66
C LEU A 161 -17.61 -1.86 -3.37
N VAL A 162 -16.88 -1.15 -2.53
CA VAL A 162 -17.02 0.29 -2.32
C VAL A 162 -15.93 1.01 -3.10
N ILE A 163 -16.30 1.89 -4.02
CA ILE A 163 -15.40 2.80 -4.73
C ILE A 163 -15.50 4.14 -4.05
N LEU A 164 -14.36 4.75 -3.71
CA LEU A 164 -14.31 5.95 -2.87
C LEU A 164 -13.22 6.90 -3.35
N THR A 165 -13.55 8.20 -3.41
CA THR A 165 -12.59 9.31 -3.50
C THR A 165 -13.05 10.48 -2.65
N SER A 166 -12.10 11.27 -2.14
CA SER A 166 -12.36 12.56 -1.48
C SER A 166 -11.96 13.75 -2.35
N MET A 167 -11.58 13.50 -3.62
CA MET A 167 -11.18 14.51 -4.59
C MET A 167 -12.35 14.85 -5.51
N ASN A 168 -12.80 16.11 -5.48
CA ASN A 168 -13.98 16.56 -6.26
C ASN A 168 -13.79 16.38 -7.77
N GLU A 169 -12.58 16.59 -8.26
CA GLU A 169 -12.22 16.42 -9.67
C GLU A 169 -12.29 14.96 -10.15
N LEU A 170 -12.20 13.99 -9.21
CA LEU A 170 -12.26 12.57 -9.52
C LEU A 170 -13.64 11.94 -9.28
N LYS A 171 -14.65 12.71 -8.92
CA LYS A 171 -15.99 12.16 -8.65
C LYS A 171 -16.57 11.37 -9.84
N ASN A 172 -16.31 11.82 -11.07
CA ASN A 172 -16.79 11.17 -12.28
C ASN A 172 -16.03 9.87 -12.59
N GLU A 173 -14.82 9.70 -12.04
CA GLU A 173 -14.03 8.47 -12.21
C GLU A 173 -14.70 7.27 -11.53
N ILE A 174 -15.52 7.50 -10.50
CA ILE A 174 -16.30 6.44 -9.87
C ILE A 174 -17.23 5.75 -10.88
N GLU A 175 -17.91 6.54 -11.73
CA GLU A 175 -18.78 5.99 -12.79
C GLU A 175 -17.96 5.32 -13.91
N ASN A 176 -16.79 5.85 -14.25
CA ASN A 176 -15.90 5.27 -15.25
C ASN A 176 -15.39 3.90 -14.78
N ILE A 177 -15.00 3.77 -13.52
CA ILE A 177 -14.60 2.50 -12.90
C ILE A 177 -15.78 1.51 -12.92
N GLU A 178 -16.96 1.94 -12.49
CA GLU A 178 -18.16 1.08 -12.53
C GLU A 178 -18.42 0.55 -13.93
N LYS A 179 -18.48 1.43 -14.94
CA LYS A 179 -18.68 1.03 -16.34
C LYS A 179 -17.65 0.00 -16.81
N GLU A 180 -16.40 0.16 -16.41
CA GLU A 180 -15.33 -0.78 -16.76
C GLU A 180 -15.51 -2.13 -16.06
N LEU A 181 -15.87 -2.11 -14.78
CA LEU A 181 -16.09 -3.33 -14.01
C LEU A 181 -17.30 -4.14 -14.51
N LEU A 182 -18.34 -3.46 -14.99
CA LEU A 182 -19.53 -4.11 -15.54
C LEU A 182 -19.33 -4.72 -16.94
N LYS A 183 -18.22 -4.42 -17.62
CA LYS A 183 -17.87 -5.11 -18.88
C LYS A 183 -17.50 -6.57 -18.60
N PRO A 184 -17.76 -7.49 -19.54
CA PRO A 184 -17.31 -8.88 -19.41
C PRO A 184 -15.82 -8.97 -19.09
N TYR A 185 -15.46 -9.90 -18.20
CA TYR A 185 -14.06 -10.22 -17.94
C TYR A 185 -13.55 -11.17 -19.02
N ILE A 186 -12.51 -10.75 -19.74
CA ILE A 186 -11.86 -11.57 -20.75
C ILE A 186 -10.62 -12.19 -20.12
N TYR A 187 -10.70 -13.47 -19.83
CA TYR A 187 -9.57 -14.23 -19.30
C TYR A 187 -8.48 -14.36 -20.34
N THR A 188 -7.29 -13.90 -20.01
CA THR A 188 -6.09 -14.13 -20.83
C THR A 188 -5.32 -15.31 -20.23
N PRO A 189 -5.25 -16.47 -20.91
CA PRO A 189 -4.55 -17.63 -20.39
C PRO A 189 -3.07 -17.33 -20.19
N LEU A 190 -2.52 -17.80 -19.07
CA LEU A 190 -1.10 -17.67 -18.78
C LEU A 190 -0.28 -18.38 -19.86
N LYS A 191 0.69 -17.69 -20.43
CA LYS A 191 1.69 -18.30 -21.34
C LYS A 191 2.63 -19.18 -20.50
N LYS A 192 3.07 -20.30 -21.06
CA LYS A 192 4.10 -21.12 -20.44
C LYS A 192 5.35 -20.27 -20.21
N ALA A 193 5.74 -20.12 -18.94
CA ALA A 193 7.00 -19.48 -18.60
C ALA A 193 8.16 -20.44 -18.91
N LYS A 194 9.27 -19.88 -19.43
CA LYS A 194 10.54 -20.58 -19.59
C LYS A 194 11.55 -19.91 -18.67
N LEU A 195 12.19 -20.68 -17.81
CA LEU A 195 13.29 -20.18 -16.99
C LEU A 195 14.45 -19.81 -17.93
N ILE A 196 14.92 -18.57 -17.84
CA ILE A 196 16.00 -18.04 -18.70
C ILE A 196 17.35 -18.37 -18.07
N ASP A 197 17.44 -18.21 -16.74
CA ASP A 197 18.60 -18.60 -15.92
C ASP A 197 18.16 -19.01 -14.51
N ASN A 198 19.10 -19.49 -13.70
CA ASN A 198 18.83 -19.91 -12.32
C ASN A 198 18.77 -18.72 -11.33
N GLY A 199 18.90 -17.49 -11.82
CA GLY A 199 19.01 -16.29 -10.96
C GLY A 199 20.40 -16.16 -10.31
N LYS A 200 20.60 -15.03 -9.65
CA LYS A 200 21.77 -14.79 -8.78
C LYS A 200 21.31 -14.75 -7.35
N PHE A 201 22.06 -15.36 -6.47
CA PHE A 201 21.81 -15.39 -5.04
C PHE A 201 22.94 -14.68 -4.32
N ASN A 202 22.64 -14.00 -3.21
CA ASN A 202 23.63 -13.32 -2.37
C ASN A 202 24.53 -14.30 -1.60
N PHE A 203 24.07 -15.54 -1.42
CA PHE A 203 24.75 -16.58 -0.69
C PHE A 203 24.76 -17.89 -1.49
N THR A 204 25.83 -18.66 -1.35
CA THR A 204 25.85 -20.06 -1.76
C THR A 204 24.95 -20.89 -0.84
N LYS A 205 24.61 -22.10 -1.27
CA LYS A 205 23.80 -23.03 -0.46
C LYS A 205 24.48 -23.37 0.87
N GLU A 206 25.77 -23.54 0.85
CA GLU A 206 26.62 -23.88 2.00
C GLU A 206 26.67 -22.70 2.99
N GLU A 207 26.85 -21.47 2.50
CA GLU A 207 26.83 -20.27 3.34
C GLU A 207 25.46 -20.09 3.99
N PHE A 208 24.36 -20.29 3.25
CA PHE A 208 23.02 -20.21 3.80
C PHE A 208 22.80 -21.24 4.92
N PHE A 209 23.24 -22.49 4.74
CA PHE A 209 23.14 -23.49 5.78
C PHE A 209 23.96 -23.13 7.03
N SER A 210 25.17 -22.58 6.84
CA SER A 210 25.99 -22.09 7.96
C SER A 210 25.30 -21.00 8.76
N ILE A 211 24.64 -20.04 8.07
CA ILE A 211 23.86 -18.97 8.72
C ILE A 211 22.70 -19.56 9.53
N VAL A 212 21.98 -20.52 8.97
CA VAL A 212 20.85 -21.19 9.65
C VAL A 212 21.34 -21.93 10.94
N GLU A 213 22.44 -22.67 10.87
CA GLU A 213 22.98 -23.38 12.07
C GLU A 213 23.43 -22.40 13.15
N LYS A 214 24.15 -21.33 12.79
CA LYS A 214 24.52 -20.26 13.75
C LYS A 214 23.30 -19.61 14.40
N SER A 215 22.25 -19.37 13.62
CA SER A 215 20.99 -18.82 14.16
C SER A 215 20.32 -19.77 15.16
N LYS A 216 20.34 -21.08 14.88
CA LYS A 216 19.81 -22.09 15.81
C LYS A 216 20.61 -22.12 17.10
N GLU A 217 21.95 -22.03 17.03
CA GLU A 217 22.82 -21.98 18.22
C GLU A 217 22.50 -20.76 19.10
N MET A 218 22.31 -19.56 18.47
CA MET A 218 21.94 -18.36 19.20
C MET A 218 20.57 -18.46 19.89
N ILE A 219 19.62 -19.18 19.30
CA ILE A 219 18.28 -19.37 19.88
C ILE A 219 18.35 -20.36 21.08
N ARG A 220 19.30 -21.29 21.08
CA ARG A 220 19.47 -22.29 22.13
C ARG A 220 20.30 -21.82 23.32
N ALA A 221 21.10 -20.76 23.14
CA ALA A 221 21.92 -20.14 24.17
C ALA A 221 21.12 -19.21 25.07
#